data_a1f67e24e8094aee92cdd071b8a02cf9
#
_entry.id   a1f67e24e8094aee92cdd071b8a02cf9
#
_cell.length_a   1.000
_cell.length_b   1.000
_cell.length_c   1.000
_cell.angle_alpha   90.00
_cell.angle_beta   90.00
_cell.angle_gamma   90.00
#
_symmetry.space_group_name_H-M   'P 1'
#
loop_
_entity.id
_entity.type
_entity.pdbx_description
1 polymer ?
#
loop_
_entity_poly.entity_id
_entity_poly.type
_entity_poly.pdbx_seq_one_letter_code
_entity_poly.pdbx_strand_id
1 'polypeptide(L)'
;MNLDHVYQVDTFLQPGETKSSRSLFTNCGGKGLNQSIAAAKAGNQVVHAGVIGSGGEMLEEVLAKNGVDVSLLSHVDAPSGHAIIQVDDAGQNCILLFGGTNQMLTEAYITEVLDKMDANTLVLLQNETNLVGFIMEEAHKRGMKTALNAAPMDEKVLSYPLELLDWLIVNEVEGKQIANCQTDDEILPVLRKKYPDCGILLTLGSRGAICDYAGEMYQIGCFKVPVVDTTAAGDTFTGYFLYGMGNGLGVADSLLLATTASAMAIGKKGAADSVPLYEEVAENMKNQVFGTLKAQKK
;
A
#
# COMPACT_ATOMS: atom_id res chain seq x y z
N MET A 1 8.13 -6.25 -2.56
CA MET A 1 9.06 -5.99 -1.43
C MET A 1 10.36 -5.44 -1.99
N ASN A 2 10.97 -4.44 -1.34
CA ASN A 2 12.21 -3.85 -1.84
C ASN A 2 13.19 -3.59 -0.69
N LEU A 3 14.48 -3.70 -0.98
CA LEU A 3 15.54 -3.15 -0.15
C LEU A 3 15.78 -1.70 -0.58
N ASP A 4 15.50 -0.75 0.30
CA ASP A 4 15.64 0.67 0.02
C ASP A 4 17.03 1.13 0.46
N HIS A 5 17.97 1.28 -0.49
CA HIS A 5 19.31 1.79 -0.26
C HIS A 5 19.30 3.32 -0.34
N VAL A 6 19.27 3.96 0.82
CA VAL A 6 19.15 5.42 0.97
C VAL A 6 20.55 6.05 1.09
N TYR A 7 20.95 6.80 0.09
CA TYR A 7 22.21 7.55 0.01
C TYR A 7 21.97 9.01 0.35
N GLN A 8 22.57 9.49 1.41
CA GLN A 8 22.55 10.92 1.73
C GLN A 8 23.60 11.63 0.90
N VAL A 9 23.17 12.60 0.11
CA VAL A 9 24.03 13.39 -0.79
C VAL A 9 23.87 14.90 -0.51
N ASP A 10 24.79 15.70 -0.99
CA ASP A 10 24.66 17.17 -0.97
C ASP A 10 23.69 17.66 -2.05
N THR A 11 23.81 17.10 -3.25
CA THR A 11 22.96 17.33 -4.42
C THR A 11 22.88 16.05 -5.25
N PHE A 12 21.83 15.90 -6.05
CA PHE A 12 21.68 14.75 -6.93
C PHE A 12 22.78 14.65 -7.97
N LEU A 13 23.17 13.42 -8.30
CA LEU A 13 24.17 13.13 -9.33
C LEU A 13 23.67 13.63 -10.69
N GLN A 14 24.57 14.30 -11.44
CA GLN A 14 24.33 14.71 -12.81
C GLN A 14 25.10 13.80 -13.78
N PRO A 15 24.69 13.71 -15.06
CA PRO A 15 25.42 12.93 -16.05
C PRO A 15 26.91 13.33 -16.11
N GLY A 16 27.79 12.31 -16.00
CA GLY A 16 29.23 12.49 -16.00
C GLY A 16 29.88 12.83 -14.65
N GLU A 17 29.07 12.99 -13.59
CA GLU A 17 29.60 13.22 -12.23
C GLU A 17 29.92 11.93 -11.50
N THR A 18 30.90 12.00 -10.61
CA THR A 18 31.17 11.00 -9.57
C THR A 18 31.20 11.71 -8.23
N LYS A 19 30.34 11.30 -7.29
CA LYS A 19 30.28 11.86 -5.94
C LYS A 19 30.32 10.77 -4.88
N SER A 20 30.86 11.09 -3.71
CA SER A 20 30.74 10.24 -2.54
C SER A 20 29.49 10.61 -1.76
N SER A 21 28.69 9.61 -1.36
CA SER A 21 27.61 9.81 -0.41
C SER A 21 28.17 10.06 0.98
N ARG A 22 27.42 10.78 1.82
CA ARG A 22 27.78 11.00 3.24
C ARG A 22 27.49 9.79 4.11
N SER A 23 26.40 9.07 3.78
CA SER A 23 25.99 7.87 4.50
C SER A 23 25.15 6.97 3.59
N LEU A 24 25.05 5.71 3.97
CA LEU A 24 24.19 4.72 3.37
C LEU A 24 23.39 4.04 4.48
N PHE A 25 22.07 3.99 4.30
CA PHE A 25 21.17 3.20 5.12
C PHE A 25 20.43 2.23 4.22
N THR A 26 20.19 1.01 4.69
CA THR A 26 19.34 0.04 4.02
C THR A 26 18.10 -0.21 4.87
N ASN A 27 16.93 0.02 4.31
CA ASN A 27 15.64 -0.21 4.96
C ASN A 27 14.85 -1.24 4.17
N CYS A 28 13.92 -1.91 4.85
CA CYS A 28 12.92 -2.72 4.19
C CYS A 28 11.77 -1.83 3.74
N GLY A 29 11.34 -1.98 2.49
CA GLY A 29 10.29 -1.18 1.87
C GLY A 29 9.51 -1.93 0.79
N GLY A 30 8.85 -1.16 -0.05
CA GLY A 30 7.89 -1.66 -1.03
C GLY A 30 6.47 -1.71 -0.48
N LYS A 31 5.50 -1.33 -1.31
CA LYS A 31 4.10 -1.21 -0.90
C LYS A 31 3.52 -2.51 -0.36
N GLY A 32 3.82 -3.64 -1.01
CA GLY A 32 3.36 -4.96 -0.57
C GLY A 32 3.83 -5.29 0.84
N LEU A 33 5.10 -5.03 1.17
CA LEU A 33 5.63 -5.23 2.52
C LEU A 33 4.94 -4.31 3.54
N ASN A 34 4.87 -3.01 3.24
CA ASN A 34 4.29 -2.03 4.14
C ASN A 34 2.80 -2.31 4.43
N GLN A 35 2.02 -2.64 3.38
CA GLN A 35 0.60 -2.94 3.51
C GLN A 35 0.36 -4.26 4.25
N SER A 36 1.21 -5.28 4.06
CA SER A 36 1.14 -6.52 4.83
C SER A 36 1.37 -6.27 6.31
N ILE A 37 2.39 -5.48 6.67
CA ILE A 37 2.68 -5.10 8.05
C ILE A 37 1.53 -4.26 8.64
N ALA A 38 1.00 -3.31 7.86
CA ALA A 38 -0.12 -2.49 8.31
C ALA A 38 -1.38 -3.32 8.58
N ALA A 39 -1.70 -4.26 7.69
CA ALA A 39 -2.83 -5.16 7.87
C ALA A 39 -2.64 -6.11 9.07
N ALA A 40 -1.44 -6.64 9.29
CA ALA A 40 -1.13 -7.49 10.43
C ALA A 40 -1.22 -6.73 11.76
N LYS A 41 -0.62 -5.53 11.83
CA LYS A 41 -0.68 -4.67 13.02
C LYS A 41 -2.08 -4.14 13.31
N ALA A 42 -2.94 -4.05 12.29
CA ALA A 42 -4.37 -3.76 12.47
C ALA A 42 -5.14 -4.95 13.06
N GLY A 43 -4.58 -6.17 13.04
CA GLY A 43 -5.18 -7.37 13.64
C GLY A 43 -5.64 -8.43 12.64
N ASN A 44 -5.36 -8.28 11.33
CA ASN A 44 -5.64 -9.34 10.35
C ASN A 44 -4.63 -10.49 10.47
N GLN A 45 -5.09 -11.69 10.11
CA GLN A 45 -4.19 -12.78 9.75
C GLN A 45 -3.69 -12.52 8.31
N VAL A 46 -2.40 -12.27 8.16
CA VAL A 46 -1.80 -11.90 6.88
C VAL A 46 -0.78 -12.95 6.47
N VAL A 47 -0.94 -13.46 5.25
CA VAL A 47 0.07 -14.28 4.57
C VAL A 47 0.67 -13.44 3.46
N HIS A 48 2.00 -13.30 3.43
CA HIS A 48 2.69 -12.61 2.35
C HIS A 48 3.22 -13.62 1.34
N ALA A 49 2.76 -13.52 0.10
CA ALA A 49 3.28 -14.29 -1.01
C ALA A 49 4.16 -13.41 -1.91
N GLY A 50 5.27 -13.95 -2.35
CA GLY A 50 6.22 -13.24 -3.20
C GLY A 50 7.49 -14.04 -3.43
N VAL A 51 8.41 -13.48 -4.21
CA VAL A 51 9.71 -14.10 -4.49
C VAL A 51 10.81 -13.21 -3.93
N ILE A 52 11.70 -13.78 -3.16
CA ILE A 52 12.91 -13.11 -2.65
C ILE A 52 14.16 -13.83 -3.15
N GLY A 53 15.25 -13.13 -3.19
CA GLY A 53 16.54 -13.64 -3.60
C GLY A 53 17.64 -13.12 -2.72
N SER A 54 18.85 -13.03 -3.24
CA SER A 54 20.01 -12.53 -2.49
C SER A 54 19.74 -11.14 -1.91
N GLY A 55 20.02 -10.97 -0.64
CA GLY A 55 19.77 -9.75 0.15
C GLY A 55 18.33 -9.62 0.69
N GLY A 56 17.41 -10.52 0.31
CA GLY A 56 16.01 -10.48 0.71
C GLY A 56 15.71 -10.98 2.12
N GLU A 57 16.68 -11.56 2.81
CA GLU A 57 16.53 -12.14 4.16
C GLU A 57 15.97 -11.11 5.16
N MET A 58 16.41 -9.86 5.07
CA MET A 58 15.89 -8.76 5.90
C MET A 58 14.40 -8.51 5.66
N LEU A 59 13.90 -8.69 4.44
CA LEU A 59 12.49 -8.48 4.08
C LEU A 59 11.62 -9.55 4.74
N GLU A 60 12.05 -10.81 4.70
CA GLU A 60 11.38 -11.92 5.36
C GLU A 60 11.38 -11.75 6.88
N GLU A 61 12.54 -11.42 7.48
CA GLU A 61 12.67 -11.19 8.91
C GLU A 61 11.76 -10.07 9.42
N VAL A 62 11.68 -8.94 8.69
CA VAL A 62 10.83 -7.83 9.12
C VAL A 62 9.35 -8.16 9.00
N LEU A 63 8.92 -8.90 7.99
CA LEU A 63 7.54 -9.39 7.87
C LEU A 63 7.20 -10.31 9.05
N ALA A 64 8.01 -11.36 9.27
CA ALA A 64 7.80 -12.32 10.36
C ALA A 64 7.76 -11.66 11.74
N LYS A 65 8.69 -10.72 12.00
CA LYS A 65 8.74 -9.94 13.25
C LYS A 65 7.47 -9.13 13.50
N ASN A 66 6.77 -8.70 12.44
CA ASN A 66 5.53 -7.95 12.52
C ASN A 66 4.26 -8.82 12.42
N GLY A 67 4.40 -10.15 12.60
CA GLY A 67 3.26 -11.07 12.69
C GLY A 67 2.68 -11.48 11.33
N VAL A 68 3.41 -11.26 10.25
CA VAL A 68 3.01 -11.72 8.91
C VAL A 68 3.52 -13.14 8.69
N ASP A 69 2.66 -14.03 8.21
CA ASP A 69 3.05 -15.38 7.79
C ASP A 69 3.83 -15.30 6.47
N VAL A 70 5.06 -15.78 6.48
CA VAL A 70 5.99 -15.76 5.37
C VAL A 70 6.17 -17.15 4.72
N SER A 71 5.36 -18.13 5.11
CA SER A 71 5.48 -19.53 4.66
C SER A 71 5.28 -19.72 3.15
N LEU A 72 4.72 -18.73 2.47
CA LEU A 72 4.51 -18.74 1.02
C LEU A 72 5.52 -17.89 0.24
N LEU A 73 6.58 -17.40 0.89
CA LEU A 73 7.69 -16.79 0.16
C LEU A 73 8.48 -17.86 -0.60
N SER A 74 8.81 -17.57 -1.86
CA SER A 74 9.68 -18.40 -2.68
C SER A 74 11.08 -17.78 -2.74
N HIS A 75 12.12 -18.63 -2.68
CA HIS A 75 13.52 -18.22 -2.70
C HIS A 75 14.16 -18.61 -4.02
N VAL A 76 14.86 -17.68 -4.66
CA VAL A 76 15.54 -17.91 -5.95
C VAL A 76 16.95 -17.31 -5.93
N ASP A 77 17.83 -17.86 -6.78
CA ASP A 77 19.20 -17.33 -6.97
C ASP A 77 19.19 -16.15 -7.98
N ALA A 78 18.67 -15.02 -7.51
CA ALA A 78 18.63 -13.76 -8.24
C ALA A 78 18.59 -12.59 -7.24
N PRO A 79 18.97 -11.37 -7.64
CA PRO A 79 18.87 -10.20 -6.75
C PRO A 79 17.43 -9.89 -6.37
N SER A 80 17.16 -9.65 -5.10
CA SER A 80 15.88 -9.12 -4.62
C SER A 80 15.57 -7.75 -5.22
N GLY A 81 14.29 -7.40 -5.29
CA GLY A 81 13.86 -6.04 -5.66
C GLY A 81 14.50 -5.01 -4.71
N HIS A 82 14.97 -3.90 -5.28
CA HIS A 82 15.58 -2.84 -4.47
C HIS A 82 15.38 -1.45 -5.10
N ALA A 83 15.52 -0.42 -4.27
CA ALA A 83 15.56 0.96 -4.70
C ALA A 83 16.90 1.60 -4.33
N ILE A 84 17.47 2.39 -5.25
CA ILE A 84 18.55 3.33 -4.97
C ILE A 84 17.90 4.69 -4.78
N ILE A 85 17.98 5.22 -3.57
CA ILE A 85 17.32 6.46 -3.19
C ILE A 85 18.40 7.48 -2.81
N GLN A 86 18.51 8.57 -3.56
CA GLN A 86 19.32 9.71 -3.18
C GLN A 86 18.44 10.69 -2.42
N VAL A 87 18.91 11.18 -1.27
CA VAL A 87 18.23 12.23 -0.49
C VAL A 87 19.21 13.38 -0.31
N ASP A 88 18.83 14.58 -0.74
CA ASP A 88 19.63 15.77 -0.65
C ASP A 88 19.44 16.53 0.69
N ASP A 89 20.21 17.63 0.87
CA ASP A 89 20.14 18.47 2.06
C ASP A 89 18.80 19.21 2.23
N ALA A 90 18.03 19.35 1.15
CA ALA A 90 16.69 19.92 1.19
C ALA A 90 15.61 18.87 1.53
N GLY A 91 15.99 17.60 1.70
CA GLY A 91 15.09 16.48 1.95
C GLY A 91 14.34 16.02 0.69
N GLN A 92 14.77 16.46 -0.50
CA GLN A 92 14.23 15.95 -1.75
C GLN A 92 14.81 14.56 -2.05
N ASN A 93 14.08 13.74 -2.80
CA ASN A 93 14.55 12.42 -3.19
C ASN A 93 14.54 12.21 -4.71
N CYS A 94 15.43 11.33 -5.15
CA CYS A 94 15.48 10.79 -6.50
C CYS A 94 15.63 9.27 -6.38
N ILE A 95 14.71 8.52 -6.99
CA ILE A 95 14.56 7.08 -6.78
C ILE A 95 14.75 6.34 -8.10
N LEU A 96 15.63 5.35 -8.08
CA LEU A 96 15.79 4.36 -9.14
C LEU A 96 15.36 2.99 -8.61
N LEU A 97 14.34 2.39 -9.21
CA LEU A 97 13.82 1.07 -8.85
C LEU A 97 14.41 -0.01 -9.75
N PHE A 98 14.79 -1.13 -9.12
CA PHE A 98 15.07 -2.39 -9.78
C PHE A 98 14.09 -3.44 -9.29
N GLY A 99 13.25 -3.96 -10.19
CA GLY A 99 12.18 -4.92 -9.82
C GLY A 99 12.70 -6.24 -9.28
N GLY A 100 13.86 -6.73 -9.78
CA GLY A 100 14.48 -7.97 -9.30
C GLY A 100 13.49 -9.13 -9.24
N THR A 101 13.52 -9.87 -8.13
CA THR A 101 12.63 -11.01 -7.91
C THR A 101 11.15 -10.66 -7.84
N ASN A 102 10.76 -9.41 -7.64
CA ASN A 102 9.36 -8.99 -7.74
C ASN A 102 8.78 -9.20 -9.15
N GLN A 103 9.63 -9.29 -10.17
CA GLN A 103 9.23 -9.54 -11.56
C GLN A 103 9.41 -11.02 -11.97
N MET A 104 9.56 -11.92 -10.99
CA MET A 104 9.84 -13.34 -11.23
C MET A 104 8.72 -14.27 -10.75
N LEU A 105 7.53 -13.73 -10.46
CA LEU A 105 6.35 -14.55 -10.20
C LEU A 105 6.03 -15.39 -11.45
N THR A 106 5.65 -16.66 -11.23
CA THR A 106 5.17 -17.54 -12.28
C THR A 106 3.70 -17.89 -12.08
N GLU A 107 2.99 -18.19 -13.15
CA GLU A 107 1.58 -18.62 -13.07
C GLU A 107 1.42 -19.86 -12.19
N ALA A 108 2.37 -20.80 -12.25
CA ALA A 108 2.36 -21.99 -11.41
C ALA A 108 2.47 -21.66 -9.91
N TYR A 109 3.39 -20.76 -9.54
CA TYR A 109 3.52 -20.29 -8.16
C TYR A 109 2.26 -19.57 -7.68
N ILE A 110 1.70 -18.66 -8.50
CA ILE A 110 0.47 -17.95 -8.17
C ILE A 110 -0.70 -18.92 -7.93
N THR A 111 -0.85 -19.91 -8.82
CA THR A 111 -1.89 -20.95 -8.71
C THR A 111 -1.72 -21.73 -7.40
N GLU A 112 -0.51 -22.19 -7.09
CA GLU A 112 -0.20 -22.91 -5.85
C GLU A 112 -0.53 -22.07 -4.59
N VAL A 113 -0.18 -20.79 -4.60
CA VAL A 113 -0.48 -19.86 -3.49
C VAL A 113 -1.99 -19.74 -3.30
N LEU A 114 -2.71 -19.44 -4.37
CA LEU A 114 -4.17 -19.22 -4.29
C LEU A 114 -4.93 -20.51 -3.93
N ASP A 115 -4.45 -21.68 -4.35
CA ASP A 115 -5.06 -22.97 -3.98
C ASP A 115 -4.92 -23.32 -2.48
N LYS A 116 -3.99 -22.67 -1.76
CA LYS A 116 -3.84 -22.80 -0.30
C LYS A 116 -4.75 -21.84 0.49
N MET A 117 -5.41 -20.91 -0.18
CA MET A 117 -6.28 -19.91 0.43
C MET A 117 -7.75 -20.32 0.29
N ASP A 118 -8.59 -19.85 1.20
CA ASP A 118 -10.04 -20.05 1.11
C ASP A 118 -10.75 -18.87 0.42
N ALA A 119 -12.03 -19.06 0.07
CA ALA A 119 -12.82 -18.05 -0.63
C ALA A 119 -13.12 -16.79 0.22
N ASN A 120 -12.88 -16.80 1.53
CA ASN A 120 -13.03 -15.61 2.38
C ASN A 120 -11.76 -14.75 2.38
N THR A 121 -10.71 -15.19 1.71
CA THR A 121 -9.46 -14.46 1.61
C THR A 121 -9.66 -13.18 0.77
N LEU A 122 -9.12 -12.07 1.25
CA LEU A 122 -8.94 -10.85 0.47
C LEU A 122 -7.52 -10.83 -0.09
N VAL A 123 -7.38 -10.85 -1.40
CA VAL A 123 -6.10 -10.72 -2.10
C VAL A 123 -5.81 -9.25 -2.32
N LEU A 124 -4.81 -8.72 -1.59
CA LEU A 124 -4.38 -7.32 -1.71
C LEU A 124 -3.17 -7.20 -2.63
N LEU A 125 -3.31 -6.43 -3.68
CA LEU A 125 -2.33 -6.26 -4.75
C LEU A 125 -1.84 -4.81 -4.86
N GLN A 126 -0.62 -4.65 -5.37
CA GLN A 126 -0.03 -3.37 -5.78
C GLN A 126 0.61 -3.55 -7.16
N ASN A 127 0.90 -2.44 -7.86
CA ASN A 127 1.53 -2.52 -9.17
C ASN A 127 3.08 -2.55 -9.07
N GLU A 128 3.61 -3.43 -8.21
CA GLU A 128 5.08 -3.59 -8.03
C GLU A 128 5.60 -4.96 -8.48
N THR A 129 4.69 -5.85 -8.93
CA THR A 129 5.06 -7.20 -9.39
C THR A 129 4.58 -7.45 -10.82
N ASN A 130 5.09 -8.53 -11.44
CA ASN A 130 4.50 -9.03 -12.68
C ASN A 130 3.20 -9.81 -12.42
N LEU A 131 2.47 -10.13 -13.47
CA LEU A 131 1.28 -10.99 -13.48
C LEU A 131 0.11 -10.52 -12.59
N VAL A 132 0.03 -9.23 -12.24
CA VAL A 132 -1.05 -8.68 -11.40
C VAL A 132 -2.43 -9.00 -11.98
N GLY A 133 -2.64 -8.79 -13.29
CA GLY A 133 -3.90 -9.13 -13.95
C GLY A 133 -4.25 -10.62 -13.86
N PHE A 134 -3.26 -11.51 -14.03
CA PHE A 134 -3.44 -12.95 -13.86
C PHE A 134 -3.85 -13.31 -12.43
N ILE A 135 -3.22 -12.70 -11.41
CA ILE A 135 -3.62 -12.93 -10.01
C ILE A 135 -5.08 -12.51 -9.78
N MET A 136 -5.50 -11.36 -10.33
CA MET A 136 -6.88 -10.89 -10.22
C MET A 136 -7.88 -11.89 -10.83
N GLU A 137 -7.60 -12.37 -12.04
CA GLU A 137 -8.44 -13.37 -12.71
C GLU A 137 -8.52 -14.70 -11.92
N GLU A 138 -7.38 -15.20 -11.46
CA GLU A 138 -7.32 -16.47 -10.72
C GLU A 138 -7.96 -16.39 -9.33
N ALA A 139 -7.85 -15.25 -8.64
CA ALA A 139 -8.54 -15.00 -7.38
C ALA A 139 -10.06 -14.94 -7.60
N HIS A 140 -10.51 -14.21 -8.63
CA HIS A 140 -11.93 -14.10 -8.99
C HIS A 140 -12.53 -15.47 -9.34
N LYS A 141 -11.83 -16.32 -10.11
CA LYS A 141 -12.29 -17.69 -10.44
C LYS A 141 -12.50 -18.57 -9.20
N ARG A 142 -11.77 -18.29 -8.11
CA ARG A 142 -11.88 -18.99 -6.82
C ARG A 142 -12.90 -18.36 -5.87
N GLY A 143 -13.59 -17.30 -6.29
CA GLY A 143 -14.55 -16.55 -5.47
C GLY A 143 -13.91 -15.75 -4.35
N MET A 144 -12.61 -15.48 -4.42
CA MET A 144 -11.91 -14.63 -3.48
C MET A 144 -12.18 -13.16 -3.77
N LYS A 145 -12.12 -12.33 -2.74
CA LYS A 145 -12.17 -10.88 -2.90
C LYS A 145 -10.81 -10.34 -3.30
N THR A 146 -10.82 -9.26 -4.11
CA THR A 146 -9.59 -8.62 -4.58
C THR A 146 -9.59 -7.12 -4.30
N ALA A 147 -8.46 -6.62 -3.84
CA ALA A 147 -8.18 -5.20 -3.68
C ALA A 147 -6.91 -4.83 -4.42
N LEU A 148 -6.93 -3.76 -5.18
CA LEU A 148 -5.76 -3.20 -5.84
C LEU A 148 -5.48 -1.79 -5.33
N ASN A 149 -4.30 -1.59 -4.71
CA ASN A 149 -3.70 -0.27 -4.64
C ASN A 149 -2.93 -0.05 -5.94
N ALA A 150 -3.44 0.84 -6.81
CA ALA A 150 -2.95 1.00 -8.18
C ALA A 150 -1.55 1.68 -8.29
N ALA A 151 -0.87 1.83 -7.17
CA ALA A 151 0.46 2.44 -7.10
C ALA A 151 1.61 1.40 -7.22
N PRO A 152 2.74 1.80 -7.83
CA PRO A 152 2.94 2.97 -8.66
C PRO A 152 2.16 2.87 -9.97
N MET A 153 1.53 3.96 -10.39
CA MET A 153 0.74 3.97 -11.63
C MET A 153 1.63 3.96 -12.86
N ASP A 154 1.35 3.03 -13.77
CA ASP A 154 1.89 2.99 -15.13
C ASP A 154 0.80 2.51 -16.11
N GLU A 155 1.12 2.47 -17.40
CA GLU A 155 0.17 2.06 -18.45
C GLU A 155 -0.34 0.61 -18.30
N LYS A 156 0.41 -0.26 -17.62
CA LYS A 156 0.01 -1.67 -17.40
C LYS A 156 -1.27 -1.76 -16.58
N VAL A 157 -1.44 -0.87 -15.58
CA VAL A 157 -2.64 -0.83 -14.74
C VAL A 157 -3.92 -0.72 -15.57
N LEU A 158 -3.87 0.03 -16.67
CA LEU A 158 -5.01 0.19 -17.58
C LEU A 158 -5.36 -1.07 -18.36
N SER A 159 -4.46 -2.04 -18.40
CA SER A 159 -4.67 -3.35 -19.05
C SER A 159 -5.17 -4.43 -18.09
N TYR A 160 -5.21 -4.15 -16.79
CA TYR A 160 -5.71 -5.10 -15.81
C TYR A 160 -7.24 -5.22 -15.86
N PRO A 161 -7.81 -6.37 -15.50
CA PRO A 161 -9.27 -6.59 -15.44
C PRO A 161 -9.87 -5.90 -14.19
N LEU A 162 -9.83 -4.55 -14.14
CA LEU A 162 -10.23 -3.74 -12.99
C LEU A 162 -11.72 -3.92 -12.62
N GLU A 163 -12.55 -4.41 -13.55
CA GLU A 163 -13.95 -4.76 -13.32
C GLU A 163 -14.13 -5.97 -12.39
N LEU A 164 -13.07 -6.76 -12.15
CA LEU A 164 -13.10 -7.91 -11.25
C LEU A 164 -12.77 -7.52 -9.80
N LEU A 165 -12.40 -6.26 -9.53
CA LEU A 165 -12.03 -5.81 -8.20
C LEU A 165 -13.24 -5.61 -7.29
N ASP A 166 -13.09 -6.03 -6.02
CA ASP A 166 -13.97 -5.58 -4.93
C ASP A 166 -13.56 -4.19 -4.43
N TRP A 167 -12.26 -3.86 -4.47
CA TRP A 167 -11.72 -2.58 -4.03
C TRP A 167 -10.66 -2.03 -4.97
N LEU A 168 -10.86 -0.80 -5.43
CA LEU A 168 -9.85 0.00 -6.11
C LEU A 168 -9.42 1.14 -5.20
N ILE A 169 -8.13 1.16 -4.85
CA ILE A 169 -7.52 2.13 -3.94
C ILE A 169 -6.54 2.98 -4.75
N VAL A 170 -6.80 4.28 -4.78
CA VAL A 170 -6.04 5.23 -5.61
C VAL A 170 -5.84 6.56 -4.87
N ASN A 171 -4.77 7.28 -5.23
CA ASN A 171 -4.64 8.69 -4.93
C ASN A 171 -5.16 9.55 -6.10
N GLU A 172 -5.05 10.88 -6.01
CA GLU A 172 -5.55 11.82 -7.04
C GLU A 172 -4.85 11.62 -8.40
N VAL A 173 -3.57 11.28 -8.38
CA VAL A 173 -2.78 11.11 -9.63
C VAL A 173 -3.21 9.83 -10.33
N GLU A 174 -3.24 8.74 -9.60
CA GLU A 174 -3.64 7.41 -10.07
C GLU A 174 -5.11 7.42 -10.52
N GLY A 175 -5.97 8.01 -9.70
CA GLY A 175 -7.39 8.14 -9.99
C GLY A 175 -7.67 8.89 -11.28
N LYS A 176 -6.99 10.02 -11.52
CA LYS A 176 -7.13 10.76 -12.79
C LYS A 176 -6.65 9.97 -14.00
N GLN A 177 -5.57 9.21 -13.86
CA GLN A 177 -5.04 8.39 -14.96
C GLN A 177 -6.00 7.24 -15.31
N ILE A 178 -6.53 6.51 -14.31
CA ILE A 178 -7.48 5.40 -14.53
C ILE A 178 -8.83 5.93 -15.05
N ALA A 179 -9.31 7.04 -14.50
CA ALA A 179 -10.53 7.69 -14.95
C ALA A 179 -10.38 8.37 -16.32
N ASN A 180 -9.15 8.68 -16.74
CA ASN A 180 -8.85 9.52 -17.90
C ASN A 180 -9.54 10.89 -17.80
N CYS A 181 -9.40 11.57 -16.64
CA CYS A 181 -9.99 12.87 -16.36
C CYS A 181 -8.92 13.89 -15.91
N GLN A 182 -9.30 15.17 -15.83
CA GLN A 182 -8.36 16.24 -15.55
C GLN A 182 -8.43 16.75 -14.10
N THR A 183 -9.62 16.68 -13.49
CA THR A 183 -9.86 17.24 -12.16
C THR A 183 -10.16 16.15 -11.13
N ASP A 184 -9.87 16.43 -9.86
CA ASP A 184 -10.12 15.49 -8.76
C ASP A 184 -11.62 15.17 -8.61
N ASP A 185 -12.49 16.14 -8.86
CA ASP A 185 -13.95 15.99 -8.72
C ASP A 185 -14.57 15.05 -9.77
N GLU A 186 -13.88 14.84 -10.90
CA GLU A 186 -14.33 13.94 -11.95
C GLU A 186 -13.97 12.47 -11.66
N ILE A 187 -13.00 12.20 -10.78
CA ILE A 187 -12.46 10.84 -10.55
C ILE A 187 -13.57 9.88 -10.14
N LEU A 188 -14.23 10.13 -9.03
CA LEU A 188 -15.23 9.20 -8.49
C LEU A 188 -16.45 9.01 -9.41
N PRO A 189 -17.06 10.05 -9.99
CA PRO A 189 -18.16 9.88 -10.94
C PRO A 189 -17.79 9.01 -12.14
N VAL A 190 -16.59 9.18 -12.69
CA VAL A 190 -16.13 8.38 -13.84
C VAL A 190 -15.83 6.94 -13.43
N LEU A 191 -15.07 6.74 -12.33
CA LEU A 191 -14.73 5.39 -11.85
C LEU A 191 -15.98 4.61 -11.43
N ARG A 192 -16.95 5.24 -10.74
CA ARG A 192 -18.22 4.61 -10.39
C ARG A 192 -19.00 4.13 -11.61
N LYS A 193 -19.05 4.95 -12.68
CA LYS A 193 -19.70 4.57 -13.92
C LYS A 193 -19.00 3.41 -14.63
N LYS A 194 -17.66 3.38 -14.53
CA LYS A 194 -16.81 2.38 -15.20
C LYS A 194 -16.79 1.05 -14.44
N TYR A 195 -16.82 1.10 -13.09
CA TYR A 195 -16.72 -0.03 -12.18
C TYR A 195 -17.83 0.03 -11.11
N PRO A 196 -19.11 -0.23 -11.49
CA PRO A 196 -20.28 0.02 -10.63
C PRO A 196 -20.31 -0.84 -9.36
N ASP A 197 -19.74 -2.03 -9.39
CA ASP A 197 -19.75 -2.99 -8.29
C ASP A 197 -18.49 -2.90 -7.39
N CYS A 198 -17.49 -2.14 -7.82
CA CYS A 198 -16.23 -1.96 -7.09
C CYS A 198 -16.34 -0.88 -6.02
N GLY A 199 -15.87 -1.13 -4.81
CA GLY A 199 -15.61 -0.09 -3.82
C GLY A 199 -14.42 0.76 -4.24
N ILE A 200 -14.56 2.08 -4.22
CA ILE A 200 -13.50 3.00 -4.63
C ILE A 200 -13.05 3.81 -3.42
N LEU A 201 -11.78 3.67 -3.06
CA LEU A 201 -11.14 4.44 -2.01
C LEU A 201 -10.16 5.44 -2.63
N LEU A 202 -10.53 6.73 -2.61
CA LEU A 202 -9.73 7.82 -3.12
C LEU A 202 -9.04 8.56 -1.96
N THR A 203 -7.73 8.45 -1.86
CA THR A 203 -6.92 9.20 -0.90
C THR A 203 -6.51 10.55 -1.49
N LEU A 204 -6.57 11.60 -0.68
CA LEU A 204 -6.39 13.01 -1.08
C LEU A 204 -5.24 13.67 -0.29
N GLY A 205 -4.28 12.91 0.16
CA GLY A 205 -3.16 13.39 0.97
C GLY A 205 -3.66 14.15 2.21
N SER A 206 -3.22 15.39 2.40
CA SER A 206 -3.62 16.24 3.55
C SER A 206 -5.10 16.65 3.55
N ARG A 207 -5.83 16.40 2.47
CA ARG A 207 -7.28 16.64 2.36
C ARG A 207 -8.12 15.46 2.87
N GLY A 208 -7.50 14.34 3.22
CA GLY A 208 -8.17 13.15 3.76
C GLY A 208 -8.46 12.08 2.71
N ALA A 209 -9.65 11.50 2.76
CA ALA A 209 -10.06 10.43 1.85
C ALA A 209 -11.56 10.46 1.57
N ILE A 210 -11.95 9.90 0.42
CA ILE A 210 -13.34 9.66 0.04
C ILE A 210 -13.47 8.16 -0.29
N CYS A 211 -14.50 7.53 0.25
CA CYS A 211 -14.88 6.16 -0.08
C CYS A 211 -16.26 6.16 -0.73
N ASP A 212 -16.35 5.56 -1.91
CA ASP A 212 -17.62 5.29 -2.61
C ASP A 212 -17.84 3.77 -2.64
N TYR A 213 -18.82 3.29 -1.88
CA TYR A 213 -19.10 1.88 -1.73
C TYR A 213 -20.60 1.59 -1.56
N ALA A 214 -21.12 0.59 -2.27
CA ALA A 214 -22.50 0.13 -2.20
C ALA A 214 -23.56 1.26 -2.39
N GLY A 215 -23.26 2.23 -3.25
CA GLY A 215 -24.15 3.36 -3.51
C GLY A 215 -24.10 4.48 -2.46
N GLU A 216 -23.21 4.39 -1.50
CA GLU A 216 -23.00 5.40 -0.47
C GLU A 216 -21.60 6.00 -0.58
N MET A 217 -21.50 7.32 -0.42
CA MET A 217 -20.24 8.03 -0.45
C MET A 217 -19.96 8.64 0.94
N TYR A 218 -18.75 8.42 1.44
CA TYR A 218 -18.28 8.98 2.70
C TYR A 218 -16.97 9.75 2.48
N GLN A 219 -16.83 10.87 3.15
CA GLN A 219 -15.61 11.67 3.15
C GLN A 219 -15.12 11.89 4.58
N ILE A 220 -13.80 11.82 4.76
CA ILE A 220 -13.13 12.18 6.01
C ILE A 220 -11.96 13.11 5.71
N GLY A 221 -11.71 14.09 6.60
CA GLY A 221 -10.50 14.92 6.56
C GLY A 221 -9.30 14.22 7.20
N CYS A 222 -8.25 15.02 7.51
CA CYS A 222 -7.08 14.56 8.24
C CYS A 222 -6.96 15.21 9.60
N PHE A 223 -6.35 14.52 10.56
CA PHE A 223 -5.89 15.14 11.79
C PHE A 223 -4.70 16.07 11.53
N LYS A 224 -4.66 17.18 12.28
CA LYS A 224 -3.51 18.11 12.25
C LYS A 224 -2.49 17.64 13.30
N VAL A 225 -1.50 16.91 12.85
CA VAL A 225 -0.41 16.37 13.70
C VAL A 225 0.95 16.84 13.17
N PRO A 226 2.00 16.92 14.02
CA PRO A 226 3.35 17.12 13.54
C PRO A 226 3.75 16.00 12.57
N VAL A 227 4.29 16.36 11.41
CA VAL A 227 4.75 15.42 10.40
C VAL A 227 6.26 15.24 10.53
N VAL A 228 6.70 14.01 10.75
CA VAL A 228 8.12 13.60 10.82
C VAL A 228 8.53 12.91 9.52
N ASP A 229 7.68 11.96 9.05
CA ASP A 229 7.95 11.17 7.85
C ASP A 229 6.61 10.71 7.26
N THR A 230 6.38 10.94 5.97
CA THR A 230 5.16 10.50 5.29
C THR A 230 5.28 9.13 4.62
N THR A 231 6.42 8.49 4.73
CA THR A 231 6.66 7.15 4.17
C THR A 231 5.64 6.16 4.75
N ALA A 232 5.08 5.32 3.90
CA ALA A 232 4.06 4.33 4.25
C ALA A 232 2.76 4.87 4.88
N ALA A 233 2.49 6.18 4.86
CA ALA A 233 1.22 6.74 5.34
C ALA A 233 0.00 6.16 4.61
N GLY A 234 0.08 6.09 3.27
CA GLY A 234 -0.96 5.48 2.42
C GLY A 234 -1.06 3.96 2.60
N ASP A 235 0.07 3.28 2.82
CA ASP A 235 0.09 1.84 3.08
C ASP A 235 -0.55 1.52 4.43
N THR A 236 -0.25 2.32 5.46
CA THR A 236 -0.89 2.24 6.78
C THR A 236 -2.39 2.47 6.67
N PHE A 237 -2.80 3.52 5.96
CA PHE A 237 -4.21 3.82 5.72
C PHE A 237 -4.92 2.64 5.05
N THR A 238 -4.33 2.08 3.99
CA THR A 238 -4.87 0.93 3.24
C THR A 238 -5.06 -0.29 4.13
N GLY A 239 -4.03 -0.68 4.90
CA GLY A 239 -4.09 -1.86 5.77
C GLY A 239 -5.18 -1.74 6.84
N TYR A 240 -5.28 -0.59 7.49
CA TYR A 240 -6.28 -0.32 8.52
C TYR A 240 -7.70 -0.16 7.96
N PHE A 241 -7.85 0.45 6.79
CA PHE A 241 -9.15 0.56 6.12
C PHE A 241 -9.71 -0.83 5.77
N LEU A 242 -8.90 -1.66 5.11
CA LEU A 242 -9.30 -3.01 4.73
C LEU A 242 -9.56 -3.91 5.94
N TYR A 243 -8.81 -3.73 7.04
CA TYR A 243 -9.13 -4.39 8.32
C TYR A 243 -10.53 -4.01 8.80
N GLY A 244 -10.85 -2.72 8.86
CA GLY A 244 -12.16 -2.25 9.29
C GLY A 244 -13.30 -2.81 8.44
N MET A 245 -13.16 -2.77 7.11
CA MET A 245 -14.15 -3.31 6.18
C MET A 245 -14.30 -4.83 6.32
N GLY A 246 -13.19 -5.56 6.44
CA GLY A 246 -13.20 -7.02 6.60
C GLY A 246 -13.80 -7.49 7.93
N ASN A 247 -13.73 -6.67 8.97
CA ASN A 247 -14.28 -6.95 10.31
C ASN A 247 -15.65 -6.30 10.56
N GLY A 248 -16.30 -5.75 9.54
CA GLY A 248 -17.67 -5.28 9.61
C GLY A 248 -17.88 -3.94 10.32
N LEU A 249 -16.83 -3.10 10.45
CA LEU A 249 -16.96 -1.77 11.08
C LEU A 249 -17.81 -0.78 10.24
N GLY A 250 -18.05 -1.08 8.98
CA GLY A 250 -18.65 -0.13 8.05
C GLY A 250 -17.68 0.97 7.56
N VAL A 251 -18.07 1.69 6.51
CA VAL A 251 -17.19 2.63 5.81
C VAL A 251 -16.73 3.79 6.70
N ALA A 252 -17.66 4.41 7.44
CA ALA A 252 -17.35 5.59 8.25
C ALA A 252 -16.31 5.30 9.35
N ASP A 253 -16.48 4.21 10.08
CA ASP A 253 -15.58 3.82 11.16
C ASP A 253 -14.25 3.28 10.61
N SER A 254 -14.27 2.58 9.48
CA SER A 254 -13.06 2.13 8.78
C SER A 254 -12.21 3.31 8.28
N LEU A 255 -12.84 4.35 7.75
CA LEU A 255 -12.15 5.59 7.38
C LEU A 255 -11.55 6.30 8.60
N LEU A 256 -12.27 6.38 9.71
CA LEU A 256 -11.76 7.00 10.94
C LEU A 256 -10.59 6.22 11.51
N LEU A 257 -10.70 4.90 11.57
CA LEU A 257 -9.63 4.00 12.03
C LEU A 257 -8.36 4.18 11.18
N ALA A 258 -8.49 4.12 9.85
CA ALA A 258 -7.39 4.27 8.90
C ALA A 258 -6.75 5.67 8.98
N THR A 259 -7.56 6.73 9.11
CA THR A 259 -7.06 8.10 9.25
C THR A 259 -6.29 8.28 10.56
N THR A 260 -6.75 7.68 11.65
CA THR A 260 -6.06 7.73 12.95
C THR A 260 -4.72 7.01 12.89
N ALA A 261 -4.71 5.78 12.33
CA ALA A 261 -3.49 5.00 12.18
C ALA A 261 -2.46 5.72 11.29
N SER A 262 -2.88 6.27 10.15
CA SER A 262 -2.02 7.03 9.26
C SER A 262 -1.47 8.30 9.93
N ALA A 263 -2.28 9.03 10.72
CA ALA A 263 -1.84 10.19 11.47
C ALA A 263 -0.79 9.83 12.54
N MET A 264 -0.91 8.67 13.17
CA MET A 264 0.11 8.17 14.13
C MET A 264 1.40 7.78 13.41
N ALA A 265 1.30 7.15 12.24
CA ALA A 265 2.44 6.72 11.44
C ALA A 265 3.30 7.91 10.99
N ILE A 266 2.69 8.97 10.44
CA ILE A 266 3.44 10.16 9.98
C ILE A 266 4.14 10.94 11.10
N GLY A 267 3.79 10.70 12.34
CA GLY A 267 4.46 11.26 13.51
C GLY A 267 5.76 10.54 13.91
N LYS A 268 6.10 9.44 13.24
CA LYS A 268 7.29 8.62 13.50
C LYS A 268 8.15 8.51 12.24
N LYS A 269 9.45 8.27 12.39
CA LYS A 269 10.36 8.04 11.27
C LYS A 269 10.30 6.58 10.80
N GLY A 270 10.39 6.36 9.50
CA GLY A 270 10.47 5.03 8.87
C GLY A 270 9.14 4.53 8.32
N ALA A 271 9.18 3.46 7.53
CA ALA A 271 8.01 2.83 6.89
C ALA A 271 7.35 1.82 7.85
N ALA A 272 7.83 0.57 7.86
CA ALA A 272 7.28 -0.53 8.67
C ALA A 272 7.28 -0.24 10.18
N ASP A 273 8.32 0.44 10.68
CA ASP A 273 8.48 0.76 12.11
C ASP A 273 7.52 1.87 12.58
N SER A 274 7.06 2.74 11.67
CA SER A 274 6.14 3.82 12.01
C SER A 274 4.69 3.35 12.19
N VAL A 275 4.31 2.22 11.59
CA VAL A 275 2.96 1.67 11.65
C VAL A 275 2.58 1.35 13.10
N PRO A 276 1.50 1.95 13.66
CA PRO A 276 1.07 1.67 15.03
C PRO A 276 0.45 0.27 15.17
N LEU A 277 0.32 -0.22 16.39
CA LEU A 277 -0.51 -1.38 16.72
C LEU A 277 -1.99 -0.98 16.84
N TYR A 278 -2.91 -1.93 16.62
CA TYR A 278 -4.35 -1.69 16.73
C TYR A 278 -4.75 -1.10 18.07
N GLU A 279 -4.21 -1.63 19.17
CA GLU A 279 -4.50 -1.18 20.52
C GLU A 279 -4.10 0.30 20.73
N GLU A 280 -2.97 0.73 20.17
CA GLU A 280 -2.52 2.12 20.23
C GLU A 280 -3.49 3.04 19.47
N VAL A 281 -3.98 2.59 18.29
CA VAL A 281 -4.95 3.35 17.48
C VAL A 281 -6.30 3.43 18.20
N ALA A 282 -6.79 2.30 18.74
CA ALA A 282 -8.05 2.24 19.46
C ALA A 282 -8.02 3.12 20.74
N GLU A 283 -6.90 3.13 21.46
CA GLU A 283 -6.71 4.00 22.62
C GLU A 283 -6.69 5.48 22.23
N ASN A 284 -5.98 5.83 21.14
CA ASN A 284 -5.96 7.19 20.61
C ASN A 284 -7.36 7.68 20.25
N MET A 285 -8.14 6.85 19.55
CA MET A 285 -9.53 7.15 19.18
C MET A 285 -10.42 7.32 20.41
N LYS A 286 -10.34 6.39 21.38
CA LYS A 286 -11.12 6.43 22.62
C LYS A 286 -10.86 7.69 23.43
N ASN A 287 -9.59 8.07 23.55
CA ASN A 287 -9.14 9.23 24.33
C ASN A 287 -9.18 10.54 23.52
N GLN A 288 -9.52 10.47 22.23
CA GLN A 288 -9.54 11.61 21.29
C GLN A 288 -8.24 12.43 21.32
N VAL A 289 -7.09 11.74 21.35
CA VAL A 289 -5.76 12.37 21.48
C VAL A 289 -5.50 13.40 20.38
N PHE A 290 -5.94 13.11 19.14
CA PHE A 290 -5.83 14.04 18.02
C PHE A 290 -7.06 14.96 17.86
N GLY A 291 -8.02 14.89 18.79
CA GLY A 291 -9.30 15.58 18.69
C GLY A 291 -10.39 14.73 18.04
N THR A 292 -11.49 15.38 17.65
CA THR A 292 -12.65 14.71 17.07
C THR A 292 -12.67 14.87 15.56
N LEU A 293 -12.74 13.77 14.84
CA LEU A 293 -12.92 13.71 13.40
C LEU A 293 -14.05 12.71 13.09
N LYS A 294 -14.87 12.99 12.09
CA LYS A 294 -15.95 12.10 11.67
C LYS A 294 -16.00 12.00 10.16
N ALA A 295 -16.21 10.81 9.65
CA ALA A 295 -16.59 10.63 8.26
C ALA A 295 -18.01 11.17 8.05
N GLN A 296 -18.20 11.92 6.98
CA GLN A 296 -19.47 12.51 6.59
C GLN A 296 -20.00 11.79 5.36
N LYS A 297 -21.27 11.39 5.41
CA LYS A 297 -21.97 10.88 4.24
C LYS A 297 -22.26 12.05 3.30
N LYS A 298 -21.90 11.89 2.02
CA LYS A 298 -22.14 12.87 0.96
C LYS A 298 -23.41 12.60 0.20
#